data_0284a0f5b5b5f40b3d063fc1898835e1
#
_entry.id   0284a0f5b5b5f40b3d063fc1898835e1
#
_cell.length_a   1.000
_cell.length_b   1.000
_cell.length_c   1.000
_cell.angle_alpha   90.00
_cell.angle_beta   90.00
_cell.angle_gamma   90.00
#
_symmetry.space_group_name_H-M   'P 1'
#
loop_
_entity.id
_entity.type
_entity.pdbx_description
1 polymer ?
#
loop_
_entity_poly.entity_id
_entity_poly.type
_entity_poly.pdbx_seq_one_letter_code
_entity_poly.pdbx_strand_id
1 'polypeptide(L)'
;MLLKDFIVSSRHALSELYPEGEARSLVDGLCGKILGVTPQTHILQPGFCIDPALLPMLEDGLSRLLRCEPLQYVLGEAWFLGRRFKLTPAVLIPRPETEEMVDMALRKAGNLSRDAGRPLRVLDLCTGSGCIAWSMALGLPQSEVTGLDISPEALSVASSQFDGDDGHPRFVLSDVLDPDCLKDGGRFDIFLSNPP
;
A
#
# COMPACT_ATOMS: atom_id res chain seq x y z
N MET A 1 10.63 27.82 10.02
CA MET A 1 9.71 27.31 11.09
C MET A 1 10.41 26.21 11.87
N LEU A 2 10.31 26.18 13.21
CA LEU A 2 10.82 25.06 13.98
C LEU A 2 9.88 23.85 13.86
N LEU A 3 10.45 22.65 13.79
CA LEU A 3 9.67 21.40 13.73
C LEU A 3 8.69 21.27 14.90
N LYS A 4 9.13 21.62 16.12
CA LYS A 4 8.27 21.55 17.32
C LYS A 4 7.04 22.45 17.20
N ASP A 5 7.19 23.64 16.60
CA ASP A 5 6.09 24.61 16.47
C ASP A 5 5.07 24.09 15.42
N PHE A 6 5.56 23.55 14.31
CA PHE A 6 4.72 22.89 13.30
C PHE A 6 3.94 21.71 13.89
N ILE A 7 4.62 20.82 14.66
CA ILE A 7 3.97 19.67 15.29
C ILE A 7 2.89 20.11 16.27
N VAL A 8 3.17 21.09 17.13
CA VAL A 8 2.20 21.55 18.14
C VAL A 8 0.97 22.17 17.47
N SER A 9 1.17 23.08 16.51
CA SER A 9 0.07 23.74 15.81
C SER A 9 -0.77 22.74 14.98
N SER A 10 -0.10 21.79 14.30
CA SER A 10 -0.80 20.78 13.48
C SER A 10 -1.62 19.81 14.32
N ARG A 11 -1.06 19.32 15.45
CA ARG A 11 -1.81 18.46 16.38
C ARG A 11 -3.01 19.18 16.98
N HIS A 12 -2.86 20.44 17.34
CA HIS A 12 -3.96 21.24 17.84
C HIS A 12 -5.08 21.39 16.80
N ALA A 13 -4.73 21.72 15.56
CA ALA A 13 -5.71 21.83 14.48
C ALA A 13 -6.45 20.50 14.21
N LEU A 14 -5.73 19.37 14.22
CA LEU A 14 -6.33 18.05 14.00
C LEU A 14 -7.13 17.54 15.21
N SER A 15 -6.87 18.01 16.43
CA SER A 15 -7.58 17.56 17.64
C SER A 15 -9.06 17.96 17.69
N GLU A 16 -9.51 18.86 16.80
CA GLU A 16 -10.93 19.17 16.59
C GLU A 16 -11.68 18.08 15.83
N LEU A 17 -10.95 17.25 15.06
CA LEU A 17 -11.51 16.22 14.17
C LEU A 17 -11.17 14.78 14.60
N TYR A 18 -10.02 14.61 15.29
CA TYR A 18 -9.47 13.29 15.63
C TYR A 18 -9.15 13.21 17.14
N PRO A 19 -9.23 12.02 17.75
CA PRO A 19 -8.69 11.80 19.08
C PRO A 19 -7.21 12.19 19.15
N GLU A 20 -6.73 12.65 20.32
CA GLU A 20 -5.37 13.16 20.51
C GLU A 20 -4.28 12.18 20.04
N GLY A 21 -4.43 10.90 20.34
CA GLY A 21 -3.49 9.85 19.91
C GLY A 21 -3.44 9.67 18.39
N GLU A 22 -4.58 9.80 17.71
CA GLU A 22 -4.68 9.72 16.26
C GLU A 22 -4.11 10.97 15.60
N ALA A 23 -4.48 12.17 16.06
CA ALA A 23 -3.93 13.43 15.58
C ALA A 23 -2.38 13.44 15.68
N ARG A 24 -1.85 12.90 16.79
CA ARG A 24 -0.40 12.70 16.95
C ARG A 24 0.18 11.79 15.89
N SER A 25 -0.42 10.62 15.68
CA SER A 25 0.07 9.63 14.71
C SER A 25 0.05 10.16 13.27
N LEU A 26 -1.00 10.93 12.92
CA LEU A 26 -1.13 11.58 11.60
C LEU A 26 0.00 12.58 11.35
N VAL A 27 0.29 13.47 12.33
CA VAL A 27 1.37 14.46 12.21
C VAL A 27 2.73 13.79 12.20
N ASP A 28 2.95 12.79 13.05
CA ASP A 28 4.21 12.04 13.10
C ASP A 28 4.47 11.31 11.78
N GLY A 29 3.45 10.69 11.18
CA GLY A 29 3.53 10.05 9.86
C GLY A 29 3.84 11.06 8.75
N LEU A 30 3.16 12.20 8.72
CA LEU A 30 3.38 13.25 7.74
C LEU A 30 4.82 13.80 7.82
N CYS A 31 5.28 14.17 9.03
CA CYS A 31 6.64 14.66 9.25
C CYS A 31 7.69 13.58 8.93
N GLY A 32 7.44 12.34 9.33
CA GLY A 32 8.34 11.23 9.04
C GLY A 32 8.55 11.01 7.55
N LYS A 33 7.47 11.06 6.76
CA LYS A 33 7.54 10.89 5.29
C LYS A 33 8.26 12.04 4.59
N ILE A 34 7.91 13.28 4.93
CA ILE A 34 8.39 14.46 4.17
C ILE A 34 9.78 14.88 4.64
N LEU A 35 10.04 14.84 5.95
CA LEU A 35 11.29 15.32 6.52
C LEU A 35 12.30 14.21 6.85
N GLY A 36 11.91 12.94 6.80
CA GLY A 36 12.75 11.82 7.24
C GLY A 36 13.03 11.81 8.75
N VAL A 37 12.21 12.47 9.56
CA VAL A 37 12.40 12.59 11.01
C VAL A 37 11.66 11.50 11.77
N THR A 38 12.12 11.23 13.01
CA THR A 38 11.42 10.35 13.95
C THR A 38 10.45 11.15 14.82
N PRO A 39 9.44 10.52 15.46
CA PRO A 39 8.54 11.19 16.39
C PRO A 39 9.24 11.90 17.56
N GLN A 40 10.46 11.48 17.91
CA GLN A 40 11.24 12.05 19.00
C GLN A 40 12.16 13.21 18.57
N THR A 41 12.32 13.45 17.26
CA THR A 41 13.28 14.45 16.75
C THR A 41 13.04 15.84 17.34
N HIS A 42 11.80 16.27 17.46
CA HIS A 42 11.46 17.60 18.02
C HIS A 42 11.80 17.75 19.51
N ILE A 43 11.93 16.63 20.25
CA ILE A 43 12.35 16.62 21.67
C ILE A 43 13.87 16.57 21.76
N LEU A 44 14.51 15.69 20.99
CA LEU A 44 15.95 15.48 21.01
C LEU A 44 16.73 16.62 20.34
N GLN A 45 16.11 17.31 19.41
CA GLN A 45 16.67 18.43 18.65
C GLN A 45 15.71 19.63 18.65
N PRO A 46 15.55 20.34 19.79
CA PRO A 46 14.54 21.42 19.92
C PRO A 46 14.73 22.57 18.92
N GLY A 47 15.94 22.73 18.39
CA GLY A 47 16.29 23.74 17.39
C GLY A 47 16.17 23.27 15.94
N PHE A 48 15.63 22.06 15.69
CA PHE A 48 15.47 21.56 14.31
C PHE A 48 14.56 22.49 13.50
N CYS A 49 15.12 23.07 12.42
CA CYS A 49 14.42 23.91 11.48
C CYS A 49 13.98 23.13 10.26
N ILE A 50 12.70 23.25 9.90
CA ILE A 50 12.16 22.70 8.64
C ILE A 50 12.79 23.48 7.48
N ASP A 51 13.27 22.74 6.47
CA ASP A 51 13.72 23.34 5.21
C ASP A 51 12.54 24.10 4.57
N PRO A 52 12.69 25.40 4.27
CA PRO A 52 11.63 26.17 3.61
C PRO A 52 11.09 25.54 2.32
N ALA A 53 11.91 24.76 1.61
CA ALA A 53 11.49 24.07 0.39
C ALA A 53 10.51 22.92 0.66
N LEU A 54 10.51 22.34 1.85
CA LEU A 54 9.61 21.22 2.24
C LEU A 54 8.35 21.70 2.97
N LEU A 55 8.32 22.95 3.41
CA LEU A 55 7.17 23.49 4.16
C LEU A 55 5.86 23.45 3.35
N PRO A 56 5.82 23.81 2.05
CA PRO A 56 4.59 23.70 1.27
C PRO A 56 4.02 22.29 1.19
N MET A 57 4.87 21.26 1.16
CA MET A 57 4.43 19.86 1.14
C MET A 57 3.80 19.46 2.48
N LEU A 58 4.35 19.92 3.59
CA LEU A 58 3.79 19.69 4.93
C LEU A 58 2.44 20.40 5.09
N GLU A 59 2.32 21.64 4.61
CA GLU A 59 1.09 22.42 4.68
C GLU A 59 -0.02 21.82 3.80
N ASP A 60 0.32 21.36 2.59
CA ASP A 60 -0.63 20.62 1.75
C ASP A 60 -1.08 19.34 2.40
N GLY A 61 -0.15 18.52 2.90
CA GLY A 61 -0.48 17.27 3.60
C GLY A 61 -1.38 17.52 4.81
N LEU A 62 -1.07 18.53 5.64
CA LEU A 62 -1.92 18.92 6.76
C LEU A 62 -3.32 19.36 6.31
N SER A 63 -3.40 20.16 5.24
CA SER A 63 -4.68 20.61 4.67
C SER A 63 -5.54 19.44 4.20
N ARG A 64 -4.95 18.40 3.62
CA ARG A 64 -5.64 17.18 3.20
C ARG A 64 -6.14 16.38 4.40
N LEU A 65 -5.33 16.23 5.46
CA LEU A 65 -5.73 15.59 6.71
C LEU A 65 -6.90 16.33 7.38
N LEU A 66 -6.90 17.66 7.37
CA LEU A 66 -8.01 18.49 7.87
C LEU A 66 -9.31 18.32 7.06
N ARG A 67 -9.24 17.81 5.84
CA ARG A 67 -10.40 17.39 5.05
C ARG A 67 -10.75 15.91 5.24
N CYS A 68 -10.23 15.28 6.29
CA CYS A 68 -10.43 13.86 6.61
C CYS A 68 -9.95 12.91 5.50
N GLU A 69 -8.99 13.31 4.68
CA GLU A 69 -8.37 12.39 3.72
C GLU A 69 -7.47 11.39 4.47
N PRO A 70 -7.58 10.08 4.21
CA PRO A 70 -6.73 9.08 4.87
C PRO A 70 -5.23 9.37 4.68
N LEU A 71 -4.45 9.21 5.76
CA LEU A 71 -3.01 9.49 5.76
C LEU A 71 -2.28 8.76 4.62
N GLN A 72 -2.66 7.51 4.33
CA GLN A 72 -2.03 6.70 3.28
C GLN A 72 -2.18 7.34 1.89
N TYR A 73 -3.32 7.96 1.60
CA TYR A 73 -3.49 8.70 0.35
C TYR A 73 -2.73 10.02 0.36
N VAL A 74 -2.66 10.70 1.51
CA VAL A 74 -1.84 11.92 1.67
C VAL A 74 -0.37 11.61 1.41
N LEU A 75 0.13 10.49 1.95
CA LEU A 75 1.52 10.04 1.78
C LEU A 75 1.77 9.37 0.42
N GLY A 76 0.72 8.95 -0.29
CA GLY A 76 0.81 8.21 -1.54
C GLY A 76 1.35 6.78 -1.38
N GLU A 77 1.36 6.24 -0.15
CA GLU A 77 1.87 4.89 0.12
C GLU A 77 1.23 4.25 1.34
N ALA A 78 1.26 2.91 1.40
CA ALA A 78 0.99 2.13 2.60
C ALA A 78 1.97 0.97 2.76
N TRP A 79 2.10 0.50 3.98
CA TRP A 79 2.83 -0.73 4.28
C TRP A 79 1.91 -1.93 4.09
N PHE A 80 2.47 -3.02 3.53
CA PHE A 80 1.82 -4.30 3.40
C PHE A 80 2.88 -5.42 3.41
N LEU A 81 2.78 -6.35 4.35
CA LEU A 81 3.75 -7.44 4.56
C LEU A 81 5.21 -6.96 4.56
N GLY A 82 5.48 -5.87 5.29
CA GLY A 82 6.82 -5.30 5.45
C GLY A 82 7.37 -4.58 4.22
N ARG A 83 6.55 -4.31 3.20
CA ARG A 83 6.92 -3.55 1.99
C ARG A 83 6.05 -2.31 1.83
N ARG A 84 6.59 -1.30 1.18
CA ARG A 84 5.85 -0.07 0.83
C ARG A 84 5.22 -0.22 -0.55
N PHE A 85 3.92 0.00 -0.64
CA PHE A 85 3.15 0.03 -1.87
C PHE A 85 2.69 1.45 -2.16
N LYS A 86 2.85 1.90 -3.41
CA LYS A 86 2.30 3.17 -3.89
C LYS A 86 0.77 3.10 -3.86
N LEU A 87 0.15 4.19 -3.45
CA LEU A 87 -1.30 4.32 -3.40
C LEU A 87 -1.77 5.60 -4.07
N THR A 88 -2.93 5.50 -4.68
CA THR A 88 -3.73 6.64 -5.15
C THR A 88 -5.18 6.41 -4.74
N PRO A 89 -6.06 7.41 -4.81
CA PRO A 89 -7.49 7.22 -4.56
C PRO A 89 -8.19 6.22 -5.50
N ALA A 90 -7.50 5.77 -6.56
CA ALA A 90 -8.02 4.75 -7.48
C ALA A 90 -7.99 3.32 -6.91
N VAL A 91 -7.31 3.08 -5.78
CA VAL A 91 -7.15 1.75 -5.19
C VAL A 91 -7.46 1.77 -3.69
N LEU A 92 -7.96 0.65 -3.19
CA LEU A 92 -8.23 0.48 -1.76
C LEU A 92 -6.92 0.49 -0.96
N ILE A 93 -6.93 1.16 0.20
CA ILE A 93 -5.84 1.06 1.18
C ILE A 93 -5.79 -0.39 1.69
N PRO A 94 -4.64 -1.08 1.57
CA PRO A 94 -4.49 -2.44 2.05
C PRO A 94 -4.88 -2.58 3.53
N ARG A 95 -5.58 -3.68 3.87
CA ARG A 95 -6.06 -3.94 5.22
C ARG A 95 -5.20 -4.99 5.92
N PRO A 96 -5.05 -4.91 7.26
CA PRO A 96 -4.28 -5.90 8.03
C PRO A 96 -4.80 -7.34 7.86
N GLU A 97 -6.11 -7.52 7.75
CA GLU A 97 -6.74 -8.83 7.55
C GLU A 97 -6.31 -9.46 6.21
N THR A 98 -6.03 -8.60 5.21
CA THR A 98 -5.53 -9.05 3.91
C THR A 98 -4.07 -9.52 4.01
N GLU A 99 -3.25 -8.93 4.89
CA GLU A 99 -1.90 -9.41 5.18
C GLU A 99 -1.93 -10.84 5.76
N GLU A 100 -2.83 -11.11 6.70
CA GLU A 100 -3.00 -12.44 7.31
C GLU A 100 -3.39 -13.48 6.26
N MET A 101 -4.30 -13.13 5.35
CA MET A 101 -4.73 -14.01 4.25
C MET A 101 -3.55 -14.38 3.34
N VAL A 102 -2.74 -13.38 2.94
CA VAL A 102 -1.59 -13.60 2.06
C VAL A 102 -0.49 -14.39 2.76
N ASP A 103 -0.18 -14.09 4.02
CA ASP A 103 0.79 -14.85 4.81
C ASP A 103 0.38 -16.32 4.95
N MET A 104 -0.92 -16.60 5.20
CA MET A 104 -1.45 -17.97 5.21
C MET A 104 -1.30 -18.65 3.85
N ALA A 105 -1.57 -17.97 2.75
CA ALA A 105 -1.44 -18.49 1.40
C ALA A 105 0.02 -18.85 1.09
N LEU A 106 0.97 -17.97 1.42
CA LEU A 106 2.41 -18.20 1.24
C LEU A 106 2.90 -19.43 2.01
N ARG A 107 2.48 -19.59 3.27
CA ARG A 107 2.85 -20.78 4.07
C ARG A 107 2.31 -22.07 3.46
N LYS A 108 1.08 -22.08 2.94
CA LYS A 108 0.48 -23.26 2.30
C LYS A 108 1.09 -23.55 0.94
N ALA A 109 1.46 -22.52 0.18
CA ALA A 109 2.03 -22.66 -1.16
C ALA A 109 3.33 -23.48 -1.18
N GLY A 110 4.15 -23.41 -0.14
CA GLY A 110 5.39 -24.20 -0.03
C GLY A 110 5.17 -25.71 -0.09
N ASN A 111 4.04 -26.21 0.39
CA ASN A 111 3.66 -27.62 0.27
C ASN A 111 3.11 -27.92 -1.12
N LEU A 112 2.20 -27.09 -1.63
CA LEU A 112 1.62 -27.23 -2.98
C LEU A 112 2.68 -27.24 -4.07
N SER A 113 3.71 -26.39 -3.95
CA SER A 113 4.81 -26.31 -4.93
C SER A 113 5.63 -27.61 -5.01
N ARG A 114 5.87 -28.26 -3.86
CA ARG A 114 6.56 -29.56 -3.81
C ARG A 114 5.76 -30.66 -4.50
N ASP A 115 4.44 -30.68 -4.29
CA ASP A 115 3.56 -31.70 -4.84
C ASP A 115 3.28 -31.50 -6.34
N ALA A 116 3.25 -30.24 -6.79
CA ALA A 116 2.93 -29.89 -8.17
C ALA A 116 4.05 -30.22 -9.17
N GLY A 117 5.33 -30.18 -8.76
CA GLY A 117 6.48 -30.40 -9.65
C GLY A 117 6.62 -29.37 -10.81
N ARG A 118 5.89 -28.25 -10.72
CA ARG A 118 5.87 -27.14 -11.69
C ARG A 118 5.62 -25.81 -10.95
N PRO A 119 5.86 -24.67 -11.63
CA PRO A 119 5.45 -23.38 -11.09
C PRO A 119 3.97 -23.35 -10.69
N LEU A 120 3.68 -22.80 -9.50
CA LEU A 120 2.31 -22.56 -9.07
C LEU A 120 1.71 -21.40 -9.87
N ARG A 121 0.44 -21.50 -10.20
CA ARG A 121 -0.34 -20.46 -10.85
C ARG A 121 -1.26 -19.82 -9.84
N VAL A 122 -1.05 -18.54 -9.58
CA VAL A 122 -1.77 -17.75 -8.59
C VAL A 122 -2.62 -16.69 -9.28
N LEU A 123 -3.86 -16.56 -8.86
CA LEU A 123 -4.78 -15.53 -9.32
C LEU A 123 -5.21 -14.64 -8.17
N ASP A 124 -5.03 -13.33 -8.35
CA ASP A 124 -5.51 -12.27 -7.48
C ASP A 124 -6.68 -11.55 -8.18
N LEU A 125 -7.88 -11.72 -7.65
CA LEU A 125 -9.10 -11.11 -8.19
C LEU A 125 -9.36 -9.77 -7.49
N CYS A 126 -9.71 -8.74 -8.26
CA CYS A 126 -9.85 -7.37 -7.78
C CYS A 126 -8.55 -6.87 -7.15
N THR A 127 -7.46 -6.94 -7.93
CA THR A 127 -6.08 -6.77 -7.45
C THR A 127 -5.79 -5.39 -6.87
N GLY A 128 -6.54 -4.35 -7.25
CA GLY A 128 -6.40 -2.98 -6.76
C GLY A 128 -4.98 -2.44 -6.90
N SER A 129 -4.31 -2.16 -5.79
CA SER A 129 -2.91 -1.71 -5.77
C SER A 129 -1.90 -2.80 -6.16
N GLY A 130 -2.35 -4.04 -6.36
CA GLY A 130 -1.47 -5.17 -6.64
C GLY A 130 -0.78 -5.75 -5.39
N CYS A 131 -1.12 -5.29 -4.18
CA CYS A 131 -0.40 -5.70 -2.96
C CYS A 131 -0.44 -7.21 -2.72
N ILE A 132 -1.55 -7.89 -3.03
CA ILE A 132 -1.67 -9.36 -2.95
C ILE A 132 -0.81 -10.01 -4.04
N ALA A 133 -1.02 -9.63 -5.30
CA ALA A 133 -0.31 -10.22 -6.44
C ALA A 133 1.22 -10.09 -6.30
N TRP A 134 1.71 -8.89 -5.98
CA TRP A 134 3.13 -8.65 -5.75
C TRP A 134 3.70 -9.42 -4.56
N SER A 135 2.96 -9.48 -3.44
CA SER A 135 3.42 -10.22 -2.26
C SER A 135 3.54 -11.72 -2.55
N MET A 136 2.60 -12.26 -3.33
CA MET A 136 2.67 -13.66 -3.78
C MET A 136 3.85 -13.89 -4.73
N ALA A 137 4.06 -13.03 -5.72
CA ALA A 137 5.16 -13.16 -6.68
C ALA A 137 6.54 -13.07 -5.98
N LEU A 138 6.71 -12.08 -5.09
CA LEU A 138 7.96 -11.89 -4.34
C LEU A 138 8.20 -12.98 -3.29
N GLY A 139 7.12 -13.56 -2.73
CA GLY A 139 7.21 -14.66 -1.78
C GLY A 139 7.38 -16.04 -2.44
N LEU A 140 7.00 -16.17 -3.71
CA LEU A 140 7.07 -17.40 -4.51
C LEU A 140 7.73 -17.09 -5.87
N PRO A 141 9.04 -16.89 -5.95
CA PRO A 141 9.72 -16.40 -7.16
C PRO A 141 9.56 -17.29 -8.40
N GLN A 142 9.19 -18.56 -8.23
CA GLN A 142 8.96 -19.51 -9.34
C GLN A 142 7.49 -19.62 -9.73
N SER A 143 6.60 -18.81 -9.15
CA SER A 143 5.16 -18.86 -9.47
C SER A 143 4.81 -17.93 -10.63
N GLU A 144 3.72 -18.26 -11.31
CA GLU A 144 3.06 -17.40 -12.30
C GLU A 144 1.90 -16.69 -11.62
N VAL A 145 2.05 -15.40 -11.34
CA VAL A 145 1.02 -14.62 -10.64
C VAL A 145 0.28 -13.73 -11.65
N THR A 146 -1.04 -13.77 -11.61
CA THR A 146 -1.91 -12.90 -12.41
C THR A 146 -2.81 -12.10 -11.48
N GLY A 147 -2.86 -10.79 -11.66
CA GLY A 147 -3.82 -9.89 -11.00
C GLY A 147 -4.86 -9.41 -12.00
N LEU A 148 -6.14 -9.52 -11.65
CA LEU A 148 -7.26 -8.99 -12.45
C LEU A 148 -7.86 -7.78 -11.75
N ASP A 149 -8.22 -6.77 -12.52
CA ASP A 149 -9.05 -5.66 -12.07
C ASP A 149 -9.88 -5.10 -13.22
N ILE A 150 -11.02 -4.51 -12.89
CA ILE A 150 -11.89 -3.83 -13.86
C ILE A 150 -11.43 -2.39 -14.12
N SER A 151 -10.62 -1.80 -13.22
CA SER A 151 -10.14 -0.42 -13.30
C SER A 151 -8.77 -0.35 -13.98
N PRO A 152 -8.66 0.33 -15.13
CA PRO A 152 -7.37 0.62 -15.75
C PRO A 152 -6.45 1.44 -14.85
N GLU A 153 -7.02 2.33 -14.05
CA GLU A 153 -6.28 3.18 -13.11
C GLU A 153 -5.65 2.33 -12.00
N ALA A 154 -6.40 1.35 -11.45
CA ALA A 154 -5.89 0.40 -10.47
C ALA A 154 -4.73 -0.42 -11.05
N LEU A 155 -4.90 -0.95 -12.27
CA LEU A 155 -3.84 -1.71 -12.94
C LEU A 155 -2.59 -0.87 -13.23
N SER A 156 -2.76 0.42 -13.54
CA SER A 156 -1.64 1.35 -13.67
C SER A 156 -0.85 1.49 -12.36
N VAL A 157 -1.55 1.60 -11.23
CA VAL A 157 -0.92 1.62 -9.90
C VAL A 157 -0.22 0.28 -9.63
N ALA A 158 -0.91 -0.85 -9.82
CA ALA A 158 -0.37 -2.18 -9.61
C ALA A 158 0.90 -2.46 -10.42
N SER A 159 0.92 -2.06 -11.69
CA SER A 159 2.07 -2.25 -12.58
C SER A 159 3.26 -1.36 -12.24
N SER A 160 3.05 -0.26 -11.50
CA SER A 160 4.10 0.71 -11.14
C SER A 160 4.77 0.45 -9.80
N GLN A 161 4.44 -0.67 -9.09
CA GLN A 161 4.86 -0.86 -7.70
C GLN A 161 6.36 -1.08 -7.52
N PHE A 162 6.95 -1.92 -8.33
CA PHE A 162 8.36 -2.29 -8.23
C PHE A 162 9.01 -2.29 -9.61
N ASP A 163 10.28 -1.89 -9.66
CA ASP A 163 11.10 -1.94 -10.87
C ASP A 163 11.85 -3.28 -10.91
N GLY A 164 12.05 -3.85 -12.12
CA GLY A 164 12.79 -5.09 -12.33
C GLY A 164 12.06 -6.03 -13.31
N ASP A 165 12.77 -6.95 -13.95
CA ASP A 165 12.21 -7.84 -14.98
C ASP A 165 11.83 -9.24 -14.46
N ASP A 166 12.34 -9.64 -13.28
CA ASP A 166 12.15 -10.99 -12.74
C ASP A 166 11.00 -11.05 -11.73
N GLY A 167 10.05 -11.96 -11.97
CA GLY A 167 8.98 -12.29 -11.01
C GLY A 167 7.82 -11.30 -10.95
N HIS A 168 7.62 -10.50 -12.02
CA HIS A 168 6.50 -9.56 -12.09
C HIS A 168 5.16 -10.30 -12.23
N PRO A 169 4.13 -9.90 -11.45
CA PRO A 169 2.76 -10.32 -11.73
C PRO A 169 2.31 -9.81 -13.11
N ARG A 170 1.56 -10.62 -13.80
CA ARG A 170 0.84 -10.18 -15.00
C ARG A 170 -0.46 -9.51 -14.58
N PHE A 171 -0.68 -8.27 -15.00
CA PHE A 171 -1.92 -7.55 -14.74
C PHE A 171 -2.81 -7.54 -15.97
N VAL A 172 -4.11 -7.85 -15.77
CA VAL A 172 -5.09 -8.02 -16.85
C VAL A 172 -6.35 -7.23 -16.52
N LEU A 173 -6.76 -6.39 -17.47
CA LEU A 173 -8.03 -5.67 -17.39
C LEU A 173 -9.16 -6.65 -17.69
N SER A 174 -9.99 -6.93 -16.71
CA SER A 174 -11.11 -7.87 -16.87
C SER A 174 -12.15 -7.65 -15.79
N ASP A 175 -13.42 -7.80 -16.15
CA ASP A 175 -14.51 -7.87 -15.20
C ASP A 175 -14.61 -9.30 -14.66
N VAL A 176 -14.48 -9.47 -13.35
CA VAL A 176 -14.58 -10.79 -12.68
C VAL A 176 -16.00 -11.39 -12.77
N LEU A 177 -17.00 -10.57 -13.08
CA LEU A 177 -18.38 -11.01 -13.30
C LEU A 177 -18.62 -11.49 -14.75
N ASP A 178 -17.69 -11.23 -15.67
CA ASP A 178 -17.75 -11.78 -17.02
C ASP A 178 -17.44 -13.30 -16.99
N PRO A 179 -18.35 -14.18 -17.44
CA PRO A 179 -18.12 -15.62 -17.49
C PRO A 179 -16.86 -16.03 -18.27
N ASP A 180 -16.44 -15.21 -19.20
CA ASP A 180 -15.26 -15.44 -20.05
C ASP A 180 -13.97 -14.81 -19.48
N CYS A 181 -14.00 -14.15 -18.30
CA CYS A 181 -12.85 -13.44 -17.71
C CYS A 181 -11.60 -14.30 -17.54
N LEU A 182 -11.75 -15.62 -17.41
CA LEU A 182 -10.67 -16.59 -17.25
C LEU A 182 -10.56 -17.59 -18.42
N LYS A 183 -11.26 -17.36 -19.53
CA LYS A 183 -11.35 -18.32 -20.65
C LYS A 183 -9.98 -18.73 -21.20
N ASP A 184 -9.07 -17.76 -21.34
CA ASP A 184 -7.71 -17.99 -21.83
C ASP A 184 -6.70 -18.17 -20.67
N GLY A 185 -7.14 -18.05 -19.43
CA GLY A 185 -6.31 -18.09 -18.24
C GLY A 185 -5.88 -19.50 -17.82
N GLY A 186 -6.57 -20.55 -18.27
CA GLY A 186 -6.31 -21.93 -17.86
C GLY A 186 -6.70 -22.20 -16.39
N ARG A 187 -5.98 -23.13 -15.73
CA ARG A 187 -6.24 -23.49 -14.33
C ARG A 187 -5.27 -22.78 -13.39
N PHE A 188 -5.74 -22.32 -12.26
CA PHE A 188 -4.95 -21.75 -11.18
C PHE A 188 -4.94 -22.68 -9.97
N ASP A 189 -3.85 -22.67 -9.23
CA ASP A 189 -3.65 -23.49 -8.03
C ASP A 189 -4.11 -22.73 -6.76
N ILE A 190 -3.99 -21.40 -6.79
CA ILE A 190 -4.35 -20.53 -5.68
C ILE A 190 -5.17 -19.36 -6.22
N PHE A 191 -6.30 -19.11 -5.55
CA PHE A 191 -7.13 -17.93 -5.77
C PHE A 191 -7.14 -17.09 -4.51
N LEU A 192 -6.88 -15.79 -4.66
CA LEU A 192 -6.96 -14.79 -3.61
C LEU A 192 -7.88 -13.66 -4.07
N SER A 193 -8.59 -13.05 -3.16
CA SER A 193 -9.41 -11.89 -3.47
C SER A 193 -9.71 -11.09 -2.21
N ASN A 194 -9.65 -9.78 -2.32
CA ASN A 194 -10.22 -8.84 -1.36
C ASN A 194 -11.08 -7.82 -2.14
N PRO A 195 -12.28 -8.24 -2.60
CA PRO A 195 -13.13 -7.40 -3.42
C PRO A 195 -13.67 -6.19 -2.63
N PRO A 196 -14.07 -5.10 -3.30
CA PRO A 196 -14.69 -3.92 -2.69
C PRO A 196 -16.06 -4.24 -2.07
#